data_8530ffd359523048211571cfb4ab417a
#
_entry.id   8530ffd359523048211571cfb4ab417a
#
_cell.length_a   1.000
_cell.length_b   1.000
_cell.length_c   1.000
_cell.angle_alpha   90.00
_cell.angle_beta   90.00
_cell.angle_gamma   90.00
#
_symmetry.space_group_name_H-M   'P 1'
#
loop_
_entity.id
_entity.type
_entity.pdbx_description
1 polymer ?
#
loop_
_entity_poly.entity_id
_entity_poly.type
_entity_poly.pdbx_seq_one_letter_code
_entity_poly.pdbx_strand_id
1 'polypeptide(L)'
;SDNLAIKGVAEMYREKGNHIITAVTEHKAVLDTCKRLEKHGYRVTYMPVQKDGLIDLEDLKRAMDDKTILVSIMAANNEIGVVQPIAEIGKLCHERGIIFHTDATQAIGKIPIDVNKQNIDLMSISGHKMYGPKGVGALYVRRKNPRVQISAIIDGGGHERGMRSGTLNVAGIVGLGKACAIASEEMSREAVQLSSLRDRLRDRIMSRLDETYINGTMEHRLPGNLNISFAYVEGESLLMGINDIAVSSGSACTSATLEPSYVLKALGTGDDLAHSSIRFGIGRFNTAAEVDYVADRVIETVERLRELSPLYEMAKEGINLKDVKWAGEAH
;
A
#
# COMPACT_ATOMS: atom_id res chain seq x y z
N SER A 1 9.07 -0.39 -12.83
CA SER A 1 10.01 -1.26 -12.10
C SER A 1 9.34 -2.57 -11.68
N ASP A 2 8.11 -2.57 -11.14
CA ASP A 2 7.37 -3.80 -10.79
C ASP A 2 7.18 -4.71 -12.01
N ASN A 3 6.75 -4.15 -13.13
CA ASN A 3 6.58 -4.91 -14.37
C ASN A 3 7.90 -5.55 -14.83
N LEU A 4 9.01 -4.79 -14.78
CA LEU A 4 10.31 -5.30 -15.17
C LEU A 4 10.79 -6.40 -14.21
N ALA A 5 10.64 -6.21 -12.90
CA ALA A 5 11.01 -7.21 -11.91
C ALA A 5 10.22 -8.51 -12.11
N ILE A 6 8.90 -8.43 -12.11
CA ILE A 6 8.02 -9.62 -12.13
C ILE A 6 8.07 -10.33 -13.48
N LYS A 7 7.92 -9.62 -14.60
CA LYS A 7 7.98 -10.21 -15.94
C LYS A 7 9.37 -10.69 -16.29
N GLY A 8 10.40 -9.90 -15.94
CA GLY A 8 11.78 -10.25 -16.21
C GLY A 8 12.24 -11.50 -15.45
N VAL A 9 11.81 -11.70 -14.22
CA VAL A 9 12.05 -12.94 -13.46
C VAL A 9 11.25 -14.09 -14.06
N ALA A 10 9.96 -13.89 -14.31
CA ALA A 10 9.10 -14.91 -14.88
C ALA A 10 9.70 -15.50 -16.15
N GLU A 11 10.16 -14.67 -17.08
CA GLU A 11 10.78 -15.10 -18.33
C GLU A 11 12.14 -15.76 -18.10
N MET A 12 13.02 -15.15 -17.30
CA MET A 12 14.39 -15.62 -17.07
C MET A 12 14.44 -16.98 -16.36
N TYR A 13 13.49 -17.24 -15.46
CA TYR A 13 13.49 -18.46 -14.62
C TYR A 13 12.40 -19.45 -15.01
N ARG A 14 11.83 -19.34 -16.22
CA ARG A 14 10.74 -20.19 -16.71
C ARG A 14 11.05 -21.69 -16.65
N GLU A 15 12.29 -22.06 -16.96
CA GLU A 15 12.73 -23.46 -16.91
C GLU A 15 12.81 -23.99 -15.47
N LYS A 16 13.02 -23.13 -14.48
CA LYS A 16 13.07 -23.50 -13.06
C LYS A 16 11.68 -23.73 -12.50
N GLY A 17 10.70 -22.92 -12.90
CA GLY A 17 9.32 -23.01 -12.42
C GLY A 17 8.42 -21.96 -13.02
N ASN A 18 7.15 -22.01 -12.64
CA ASN A 18 6.11 -21.12 -13.16
C ASN A 18 5.17 -20.60 -12.06
N HIS A 19 5.58 -20.68 -10.80
CA HIS A 19 4.75 -20.21 -9.69
C HIS A 19 5.27 -18.91 -9.11
N ILE A 20 4.34 -17.95 -8.93
CA ILE A 20 4.57 -16.63 -8.35
C ILE A 20 3.62 -16.47 -7.17
N ILE A 21 4.13 -15.94 -6.06
CA ILE A 21 3.33 -15.60 -4.89
C ILE A 21 3.32 -14.09 -4.72
N THR A 22 2.14 -13.51 -4.49
CA THR A 22 1.95 -12.09 -4.22
C THR A 22 0.83 -11.88 -3.19
N ALA A 23 0.59 -10.64 -2.72
CA ALA A 23 -0.50 -10.35 -1.80
C ALA A 23 -1.74 -9.80 -2.53
N VAL A 24 -2.93 -10.04 -1.98
CA VAL A 24 -4.18 -9.45 -2.51
C VAL A 24 -4.21 -7.93 -2.37
N THR A 25 -3.40 -7.36 -1.47
CA THR A 25 -3.35 -5.92 -1.17
C THR A 25 -2.27 -5.15 -1.92
N GLU A 26 -1.62 -5.80 -2.88
CA GLU A 26 -0.59 -5.17 -3.72
C GLU A 26 -1.15 -4.02 -4.58
N HIS A 27 -0.28 -3.12 -5.00
CA HIS A 27 -0.63 -2.11 -5.99
C HIS A 27 -1.02 -2.76 -7.33
N LYS A 28 -1.90 -2.12 -8.10
CA LYS A 28 -2.33 -2.60 -9.44
C LYS A 28 -1.17 -2.90 -10.39
N ALA A 29 -0.03 -2.19 -10.27
CA ALA A 29 1.17 -2.47 -11.06
C ALA A 29 1.69 -3.90 -10.86
N VAL A 30 1.51 -4.48 -9.68
CA VAL A 30 1.84 -5.88 -9.35
C VAL A 30 0.69 -6.81 -9.72
N LEU A 31 -0.53 -6.53 -9.22
CA LEU A 31 -1.70 -7.39 -9.43
C LEU A 31 -2.01 -7.62 -10.92
N ASP A 32 -2.05 -6.55 -11.72
CA ASP A 32 -2.39 -6.66 -13.13
C ASP A 32 -1.25 -7.30 -13.94
N THR A 33 0.01 -7.14 -13.48
CA THR A 33 1.15 -7.87 -14.04
C THR A 33 1.05 -9.37 -13.76
N CYS A 34 0.69 -9.76 -12.56
CA CYS A 34 0.45 -11.15 -12.19
C CYS A 34 -0.71 -11.77 -12.98
N LYS A 35 -1.85 -11.08 -13.05
CA LYS A 35 -3.01 -11.49 -13.87
C LYS A 35 -2.65 -11.67 -15.35
N ARG A 36 -1.75 -10.84 -15.89
CA ARG A 36 -1.25 -11.03 -17.25
C ARG A 36 -0.43 -12.30 -17.37
N LEU A 37 0.44 -12.58 -16.40
CA LEU A 37 1.27 -13.79 -16.42
C LEU A 37 0.45 -15.08 -16.31
N GLU A 38 -0.67 -15.08 -15.56
CA GLU A 38 -1.60 -16.20 -15.54
C GLU A 38 -2.09 -16.58 -16.95
N LYS A 39 -2.41 -15.55 -17.79
CA LYS A 39 -2.78 -15.77 -19.20
C LYS A 39 -1.65 -16.34 -20.07
N HIS A 40 -0.41 -16.32 -19.56
CA HIS A 40 0.77 -16.89 -20.21
C HIS A 40 1.26 -18.20 -19.57
N GLY A 41 0.41 -18.84 -18.75
CA GLY A 41 0.66 -20.17 -18.18
C GLY A 41 1.43 -20.19 -16.86
N TYR A 42 1.56 -19.04 -16.20
CA TYR A 42 2.05 -18.98 -14.82
C TYR A 42 0.92 -19.22 -13.84
N ARG A 43 1.24 -19.89 -12.75
CA ARG A 43 0.37 -20.01 -11.59
C ARG A 43 0.68 -18.87 -10.62
N VAL A 44 -0.34 -18.16 -10.16
CA VAL A 44 -0.19 -17.09 -9.17
C VAL A 44 -0.99 -17.42 -7.92
N THR A 45 -0.33 -17.37 -6.77
CA THR A 45 -1.00 -17.43 -5.47
C THR A 45 -1.09 -16.01 -4.89
N TYR A 46 -2.31 -15.56 -4.67
CA TYR A 46 -2.61 -14.27 -4.03
C TYR A 46 -2.83 -14.51 -2.54
N MET A 47 -1.83 -14.18 -1.73
CA MET A 47 -1.88 -14.36 -0.27
C MET A 47 -2.92 -13.41 0.33
N PRO A 48 -3.83 -13.93 1.18
CA PRO A 48 -4.68 -13.06 2.00
C PRO A 48 -3.84 -12.31 3.03
N VAL A 49 -4.41 -11.26 3.59
CA VAL A 49 -3.87 -10.56 4.75
C VAL A 49 -4.79 -10.77 5.95
N GLN A 50 -4.23 -10.66 7.15
CA GLN A 50 -4.99 -10.66 8.40
C GLN A 50 -5.76 -9.34 8.57
N LYS A 51 -6.63 -9.23 9.57
CA LYS A 51 -7.39 -8.00 9.87
C LYS A 51 -6.52 -6.79 10.16
N ASP A 52 -5.31 -7.02 10.66
CA ASP A 52 -4.30 -5.98 10.90
C ASP A 52 -3.53 -5.57 9.63
N GLY A 53 -3.76 -6.25 8.51
CA GLY A 53 -3.15 -5.99 7.21
C GLY A 53 -1.83 -6.70 6.98
N LEU A 54 -1.35 -7.52 7.91
CA LEU A 54 -0.12 -8.29 7.76
C LEU A 54 -0.37 -9.63 7.05
N ILE A 55 0.65 -10.11 6.36
CA ILE A 55 0.68 -11.48 5.81
C ILE A 55 1.03 -12.46 6.92
N ASP A 56 0.35 -13.61 6.95
CA ASP A 56 0.75 -14.73 7.79
C ASP A 56 1.96 -15.44 7.18
N LEU A 57 3.06 -15.51 7.94
CA LEU A 57 4.31 -16.10 7.48
C LEU A 57 4.25 -17.63 7.35
N GLU A 58 3.44 -18.31 8.16
CA GLU A 58 3.26 -19.75 8.05
C GLU A 58 2.40 -20.11 6.82
N ASP A 59 1.39 -19.29 6.51
CA ASP A 59 0.62 -19.42 5.27
C ASP A 59 1.52 -19.19 4.05
N LEU A 60 2.35 -18.16 4.08
CA LEU A 60 3.31 -17.90 3.02
C LEU A 60 4.26 -19.10 2.82
N LYS A 61 4.78 -19.66 3.91
CA LYS A 61 5.64 -20.82 3.90
C LYS A 61 4.95 -22.07 3.32
N ARG A 62 3.67 -22.27 3.60
CA ARG A 62 2.85 -23.35 3.03
C ARG A 62 2.56 -23.16 1.55
N ALA A 63 2.42 -21.92 1.10
CA ALA A 63 2.15 -21.60 -0.30
C ALA A 63 3.36 -21.81 -1.23
N MET A 64 4.59 -21.80 -0.69
CA MET A 64 5.82 -22.01 -1.44
C MET A 64 6.00 -23.49 -1.80
N ASP A 65 6.31 -23.79 -3.07
CA ASP A 65 6.64 -25.14 -3.58
C ASP A 65 7.85 -25.11 -4.53
N ASP A 66 8.20 -26.29 -5.08
CA ASP A 66 9.36 -26.48 -5.94
C ASP A 66 9.27 -25.72 -7.29
N LYS A 67 8.08 -25.25 -7.67
CA LYS A 67 7.84 -24.45 -8.85
C LYS A 67 7.81 -22.95 -8.56
N THR A 68 7.93 -22.55 -7.29
CA THR A 68 7.92 -21.15 -6.90
C THR A 68 9.25 -20.49 -7.28
N ILE A 69 9.19 -19.49 -8.16
CA ILE A 69 10.35 -18.74 -8.63
C ILE A 69 10.44 -17.35 -8.07
N LEU A 70 9.31 -16.79 -7.64
CA LEU A 70 9.20 -15.40 -7.17
C LEU A 70 8.17 -15.26 -6.06
N VAL A 71 8.55 -14.55 -5.01
CA VAL A 71 7.64 -13.94 -4.05
C VAL A 71 7.72 -12.43 -4.23
N SER A 72 6.59 -11.77 -4.45
CA SER A 72 6.50 -10.33 -4.64
C SER A 72 5.52 -9.75 -3.63
N ILE A 73 6.03 -9.15 -2.56
CA ILE A 73 5.25 -8.57 -1.46
C ILE A 73 5.72 -7.15 -1.23
N MET A 74 4.78 -6.19 -1.24
CA MET A 74 5.10 -4.78 -1.01
C MET A 74 5.65 -4.54 0.39
N ALA A 75 6.61 -3.62 0.50
CA ALA A 75 7.20 -3.29 1.80
C ALA A 75 6.21 -2.53 2.70
N ALA A 76 5.37 -1.69 2.11
CA ALA A 76 4.34 -0.96 2.84
C ALA A 76 3.15 -0.65 1.94
N ASN A 77 1.94 -0.82 2.46
CA ASN A 77 0.72 -0.60 1.71
C ASN A 77 0.43 0.90 1.52
N ASN A 78 -0.01 1.27 0.33
CA ASN A 78 -0.26 2.66 -0.06
C ASN A 78 -1.57 3.25 0.50
N GLU A 79 -2.51 2.42 0.94
CA GLU A 79 -3.79 2.88 1.48
C GLU A 79 -3.81 2.86 3.00
N ILE A 80 -3.52 1.72 3.60
CA ILE A 80 -3.57 1.52 5.05
C ILE A 80 -2.23 1.77 5.75
N GLY A 81 -1.15 1.97 5.00
CA GLY A 81 0.18 2.27 5.55
C GLY A 81 0.87 1.12 6.28
N VAL A 82 0.29 -0.07 6.33
CA VAL A 82 0.85 -1.24 7.02
C VAL A 82 2.17 -1.65 6.39
N VAL A 83 3.18 -1.84 7.22
CA VAL A 83 4.53 -2.28 6.85
C VAL A 83 4.63 -3.79 7.03
N GLN A 84 4.92 -4.51 5.96
CA GLN A 84 5.04 -5.97 5.97
C GLN A 84 6.37 -6.42 6.61
N PRO A 85 6.43 -7.63 7.19
CA PRO A 85 7.63 -8.21 7.79
C PRO A 85 8.63 -8.68 6.70
N ILE A 86 9.16 -7.72 5.91
CA ILE A 86 9.96 -8.02 4.70
C ILE A 86 11.28 -8.73 5.01
N ALA A 87 11.84 -8.55 6.20
CA ALA A 87 13.06 -9.25 6.62
C ALA A 87 12.81 -10.76 6.80
N GLU A 88 11.70 -11.11 7.44
CA GLU A 88 11.26 -12.48 7.66
C GLU A 88 10.84 -13.14 6.34
N ILE A 89 10.12 -12.42 5.49
CA ILE A 89 9.74 -12.87 4.15
C ILE A 89 10.99 -13.15 3.30
N GLY A 90 11.93 -12.19 3.28
CA GLY A 90 13.19 -12.35 2.55
C GLY A 90 14.03 -13.52 3.05
N LYS A 91 14.06 -13.75 4.37
CA LYS A 91 14.73 -14.92 4.96
C LYS A 91 14.08 -16.23 4.49
N LEU A 92 12.75 -16.35 4.55
CA LEU A 92 12.02 -17.54 4.09
C LEU A 92 12.27 -17.82 2.60
N CYS A 93 12.27 -16.79 1.77
CA CYS A 93 12.59 -16.91 0.34
C CYS A 93 14.03 -17.38 0.12
N HIS A 94 14.97 -16.77 0.80
CA HIS A 94 16.40 -17.09 0.69
C HIS A 94 16.72 -18.54 1.09
N GLU A 95 16.13 -19.04 2.19
CA GLU A 95 16.28 -20.42 2.66
C GLU A 95 15.78 -21.45 1.62
N ARG A 96 14.87 -21.08 0.74
CA ARG A 96 14.31 -21.94 -0.33
C ARG A 96 14.85 -21.64 -1.72
N GLY A 97 15.78 -20.70 -1.86
CA GLY A 97 16.34 -20.29 -3.14
C GLY A 97 15.29 -19.67 -4.09
N ILE A 98 14.27 -19.02 -3.53
CA ILE A 98 13.22 -18.28 -4.22
C ILE A 98 13.63 -16.82 -4.28
N ILE A 99 13.40 -16.14 -5.40
CA ILE A 99 13.70 -14.71 -5.56
C ILE A 99 12.65 -13.90 -4.77
N PHE A 100 13.11 -12.93 -3.98
CA PHE A 100 12.26 -12.01 -3.27
C PHE A 100 12.29 -10.62 -3.91
N HIS A 101 11.12 -10.18 -4.40
CA HIS A 101 10.85 -8.82 -4.86
C HIS A 101 9.97 -8.09 -3.86
N THR A 102 10.27 -6.83 -3.62
CA THR A 102 9.39 -5.93 -2.86
C THR A 102 9.13 -4.63 -3.62
N ASP A 103 7.85 -4.25 -3.74
CA ASP A 103 7.49 -2.88 -4.08
C ASP A 103 7.72 -2.00 -2.84
N ALA A 104 8.82 -1.25 -2.84
CA ALA A 104 9.18 -0.34 -1.76
C ALA A 104 8.74 1.11 -2.04
N THR A 105 7.89 1.33 -3.02
CA THR A 105 7.45 2.67 -3.46
C THR A 105 6.94 3.53 -2.31
N GLN A 106 6.23 2.95 -1.36
CA GLN A 106 5.72 3.68 -0.21
C GLN A 106 6.68 3.70 0.98
N ALA A 107 7.64 2.77 1.05
CA ALA A 107 8.53 2.59 2.18
C ALA A 107 9.83 3.38 2.06
N ILE A 108 10.41 3.42 0.84
CA ILE A 108 11.71 4.06 0.60
C ILE A 108 11.67 5.55 0.98
N GLY A 109 12.68 6.00 1.72
CA GLY A 109 12.77 7.36 2.22
C GLY A 109 11.82 7.70 3.39
N LYS A 110 11.07 6.72 3.92
CA LYS A 110 10.17 6.89 5.08
C LYS A 110 10.52 5.96 6.24
N ILE A 111 11.01 4.76 5.92
CA ILE A 111 11.50 3.79 6.89
C ILE A 111 12.84 3.20 6.41
N PRO A 112 13.70 2.72 7.33
CA PRO A 112 14.97 2.10 6.95
C PRO A 112 14.78 0.83 6.14
N ILE A 113 15.47 0.72 5.00
CA ILE A 113 15.53 -0.48 4.18
C ILE A 113 17.00 -0.81 3.92
N ASP A 114 17.39 -2.05 4.24
CA ASP A 114 18.70 -2.60 3.95
C ASP A 114 18.54 -3.91 3.18
N VAL A 115 18.84 -3.87 1.91
CA VAL A 115 18.64 -5.01 0.99
C VAL A 115 19.41 -6.26 1.42
N ASN A 116 20.50 -6.12 2.16
CA ASN A 116 21.29 -7.27 2.62
C ASN A 116 20.71 -7.87 3.91
N LYS A 117 20.38 -7.04 4.89
CA LYS A 117 19.79 -7.50 6.15
C LYS A 117 18.39 -8.09 5.95
N GLN A 118 17.66 -7.58 4.97
CA GLN A 118 16.29 -8.01 4.66
C GLN A 118 16.21 -9.02 3.51
N ASN A 119 17.37 -9.48 3.00
CA ASN A 119 17.46 -10.47 1.91
C ASN A 119 16.60 -10.11 0.68
N ILE A 120 16.54 -8.82 0.32
CA ILE A 120 15.79 -8.34 -0.83
C ILE A 120 16.61 -8.56 -2.09
N ASP A 121 16.07 -9.26 -3.07
CA ASP A 121 16.72 -9.55 -4.35
C ASP A 121 16.38 -8.53 -5.42
N LEU A 122 15.15 -8.05 -5.40
CA LEU A 122 14.62 -7.01 -6.30
C LEU A 122 13.81 -6.00 -5.49
N MET A 123 13.98 -4.71 -5.78
CA MET A 123 13.23 -3.67 -5.08
C MET A 123 12.82 -2.56 -6.05
N SER A 124 11.52 -2.33 -6.12
CA SER A 124 10.95 -1.23 -6.91
C SER A 124 10.89 0.07 -6.14
N ILE A 125 11.25 1.17 -6.79
CA ILE A 125 11.31 2.52 -6.23
C ILE A 125 10.64 3.51 -7.18
N SER A 126 9.85 4.45 -6.65
CA SER A 126 9.25 5.55 -7.42
C SER A 126 9.66 6.90 -6.84
N GLY A 127 10.26 7.76 -7.69
CA GLY A 127 10.83 9.03 -7.27
C GLY A 127 9.81 10.00 -6.64
N HIS A 128 8.62 10.11 -7.24
CA HIS A 128 7.60 11.07 -6.77
C HIS A 128 6.96 10.70 -5.42
N LYS A 129 7.22 9.51 -4.88
CA LYS A 129 6.76 9.11 -3.53
C LYS A 129 7.74 9.50 -2.42
N MET A 130 8.91 10.03 -2.79
CA MET A 130 9.94 10.54 -1.87
C MET A 130 10.34 11.99 -2.22
N TYR A 131 9.38 12.78 -2.67
CA TYR A 131 9.53 14.19 -3.08
C TYR A 131 10.46 14.40 -4.29
N GLY A 132 10.75 13.36 -5.04
CA GLY A 132 11.50 13.42 -6.30
C GLY A 132 10.60 13.69 -7.51
N PRO A 133 11.18 13.80 -8.71
CA PRO A 133 10.42 14.05 -9.94
C PRO A 133 9.44 12.92 -10.29
N LYS A 134 8.32 13.28 -10.92
CA LYS A 134 7.43 12.30 -11.58
C LYS A 134 8.10 11.71 -12.82
N GLY A 135 7.71 10.50 -13.21
CA GLY A 135 8.20 9.83 -14.43
C GLY A 135 9.59 9.20 -14.28
N VAL A 136 10.15 9.14 -13.08
CA VAL A 136 11.41 8.47 -12.78
C VAL A 136 11.28 7.55 -11.58
N GLY A 137 11.98 6.44 -11.62
CA GLY A 137 12.10 5.46 -10.55
C GLY A 137 13.34 4.60 -10.74
N ALA A 138 13.49 3.59 -9.91
CA ALA A 138 14.60 2.65 -10.00
C ALA A 138 14.12 1.22 -9.71
N LEU A 139 14.88 0.25 -10.23
CA LEU A 139 14.80 -1.14 -9.83
C LEU A 139 16.17 -1.55 -9.29
N TYR A 140 16.23 -1.89 -8.01
CA TYR A 140 17.38 -2.59 -7.47
C TYR A 140 17.35 -4.05 -7.94
N VAL A 141 18.49 -4.55 -8.42
CA VAL A 141 18.68 -5.96 -8.81
C VAL A 141 19.93 -6.46 -8.11
N ARG A 142 19.79 -7.47 -7.25
CA ARG A 142 20.90 -8.09 -6.52
C ARG A 142 21.88 -8.75 -7.47
N ARG A 143 23.16 -8.42 -7.35
CA ARG A 143 24.21 -8.86 -8.28
C ARG A 143 25.16 -9.90 -7.71
N LYS A 144 25.12 -10.13 -6.41
CA LYS A 144 25.97 -11.08 -5.68
C LYS A 144 25.21 -11.68 -4.50
N ASN A 145 25.40 -12.96 -4.27
CA ASN A 145 24.96 -13.71 -3.10
C ASN A 145 23.44 -13.60 -2.78
N PRO A 146 22.56 -14.08 -3.67
CA PRO A 146 22.75 -14.67 -4.98
C PRO A 146 22.88 -13.63 -6.10
N ARG A 147 23.30 -14.05 -7.29
CA ARG A 147 23.20 -13.21 -8.49
C ARG A 147 21.83 -13.40 -9.11
N VAL A 148 21.03 -12.36 -9.14
CA VAL A 148 19.73 -12.33 -9.81
C VAL A 148 19.91 -11.80 -11.24
N GLN A 149 19.22 -12.40 -12.18
CA GLN A 149 19.13 -12.00 -13.58
C GLN A 149 17.67 -11.77 -13.94
N ILE A 150 17.42 -10.85 -14.83
CA ILE A 150 16.09 -10.56 -15.36
C ILE A 150 16.15 -10.39 -16.87
N SER A 151 15.12 -10.84 -17.57
CA SER A 151 14.92 -10.52 -18.99
C SER A 151 14.45 -9.08 -19.14
N ALA A 152 14.95 -8.39 -20.17
CA ALA A 152 14.46 -7.06 -20.52
C ALA A 152 13.03 -7.14 -21.05
N ILE A 153 12.20 -6.16 -20.71
CA ILE A 153 10.84 -6.02 -21.26
C ILE A 153 10.73 -4.88 -22.28
N ILE A 154 11.82 -4.14 -22.47
CA ILE A 154 11.95 -3.08 -23.46
C ILE A 154 13.28 -3.32 -24.18
N ASP A 155 13.20 -3.69 -25.45
CA ASP A 155 14.35 -3.95 -26.31
C ASP A 155 14.92 -2.67 -26.89
N GLY A 156 16.16 -2.72 -27.42
CA GLY A 156 16.82 -1.62 -28.11
C GLY A 156 18.30 -1.47 -27.74
N GLY A 157 18.77 -0.26 -27.49
CA GLY A 157 20.18 0.10 -27.38
C GLY A 157 20.97 -0.42 -26.17
N GLY A 158 20.42 -1.38 -25.39
CA GLY A 158 21.15 -2.06 -24.32
C GLY A 158 21.47 -1.19 -23.10
N HIS A 159 20.77 -0.08 -22.89
CA HIS A 159 20.93 0.79 -21.71
C HIS A 159 20.60 0.01 -20.41
N GLU A 160 21.00 0.56 -19.28
CA GLU A 160 20.84 -0.09 -17.97
C GLU A 160 21.39 -1.53 -17.97
N ARG A 161 22.57 -1.71 -18.60
CA ARG A 161 23.25 -3.02 -18.69
C ARG A 161 22.44 -4.10 -19.41
N GLY A 162 21.65 -3.69 -20.38
CA GLY A 162 20.78 -4.58 -21.15
C GLY A 162 19.42 -4.88 -20.49
N MET A 163 19.18 -4.42 -19.28
CA MET A 163 17.93 -4.73 -18.57
C MET A 163 16.77 -3.81 -18.96
N ARG A 164 17.06 -2.60 -19.44
CA ARG A 164 16.02 -1.65 -19.89
C ARG A 164 16.59 -0.69 -20.93
N SER A 165 16.22 -0.88 -22.16
CA SER A 165 16.65 -0.05 -23.28
C SER A 165 15.87 1.28 -23.35
N GLY A 166 16.47 2.28 -23.99
CA GLY A 166 15.92 3.63 -24.17
C GLY A 166 16.83 4.70 -23.56
N THR A 167 16.93 5.83 -24.24
CA THR A 167 17.72 6.97 -23.76
C THR A 167 17.37 7.34 -22.33
N LEU A 168 18.37 7.54 -21.50
CA LEU A 168 18.18 7.82 -20.07
C LEU A 168 17.57 9.20 -19.86
N ASN A 169 16.58 9.27 -18.95
CA ASN A 169 16.03 10.53 -18.45
C ASN A 169 17.01 11.16 -17.43
N VAL A 170 18.08 11.78 -17.94
CA VAL A 170 19.16 12.29 -17.09
C VAL A 170 18.66 13.27 -16.03
N ALA A 171 17.80 14.23 -16.39
CA ALA A 171 17.26 15.20 -15.45
C ALA A 171 16.44 14.51 -14.32
N GLY A 172 15.58 13.55 -14.68
CA GLY A 172 14.81 12.78 -13.70
C GLY A 172 15.71 11.94 -12.79
N ILE A 173 16.76 11.31 -13.36
CA ILE A 173 17.71 10.47 -12.59
C ILE A 173 18.51 11.32 -11.60
N VAL A 174 18.99 12.50 -12.00
CA VAL A 174 19.68 13.44 -11.10
C VAL A 174 18.75 13.90 -9.98
N GLY A 175 17.48 14.23 -10.32
CA GLY A 175 16.47 14.60 -9.35
C GLY A 175 16.13 13.47 -8.36
N LEU A 176 16.03 12.24 -8.85
CA LEU A 176 15.86 11.05 -7.99
C LEU A 176 17.05 10.88 -7.05
N GLY A 177 18.28 11.01 -7.54
CA GLY A 177 19.49 10.92 -6.72
C GLY A 177 19.51 11.99 -5.61
N LYS A 178 19.11 13.23 -5.92
CA LYS A 178 19.00 14.29 -4.91
C LYS A 178 17.90 14.00 -3.88
N ALA A 179 16.76 13.47 -4.31
CA ALA A 179 15.68 13.07 -3.41
C ALA A 179 16.12 11.93 -2.46
N CYS A 180 16.89 10.95 -2.96
CA CYS A 180 17.48 9.89 -2.13
C CYS A 180 18.44 10.45 -1.08
N ALA A 181 19.31 11.39 -1.45
CA ALA A 181 20.24 12.02 -0.52
C ALA A 181 19.51 12.76 0.61
N ILE A 182 18.53 13.60 0.26
CA ILE A 182 17.71 14.32 1.24
C ILE A 182 16.94 13.33 2.15
N ALA A 183 16.35 12.29 1.58
CA ALA A 183 15.63 11.29 2.35
C ALA A 183 16.57 10.56 3.34
N SER A 184 17.80 10.26 2.93
CA SER A 184 18.80 9.62 3.82
C SER A 184 19.17 10.51 5.00
N GLU A 185 19.24 11.82 4.81
CA GLU A 185 19.58 12.78 5.86
C GLU A 185 18.40 13.04 6.81
N GLU A 186 17.19 13.14 6.27
CA GLU A 186 16.02 13.62 6.98
C GLU A 186 15.10 12.52 7.55
N MET A 187 15.16 11.31 7.02
CA MET A 187 14.20 10.23 7.28
C MET A 187 13.97 9.98 8.78
N SER A 188 15.03 9.91 9.58
CA SER A 188 14.89 9.60 11.01
C SER A 188 14.18 10.72 11.78
N ARG A 189 14.47 11.98 11.45
CA ARG A 189 13.81 13.15 12.04
C ARG A 189 12.37 13.23 11.59
N GLU A 190 12.12 13.05 10.30
CA GLU A 190 10.78 13.07 9.73
C GLU A 190 9.90 11.95 10.27
N ALA A 191 10.43 10.75 10.44
CA ALA A 191 9.67 9.64 10.99
C ALA A 191 9.09 9.96 12.39
N VAL A 192 9.87 10.60 13.27
CA VAL A 192 9.41 11.04 14.60
C VAL A 192 8.35 12.13 14.48
N GLN A 193 8.61 13.17 13.67
CA GLN A 193 7.70 14.28 13.48
C GLN A 193 6.36 13.82 12.88
N LEU A 194 6.41 13.03 11.81
CA LEU A 194 5.22 12.57 11.10
C LEU A 194 4.39 11.59 11.96
N SER A 195 5.04 10.73 12.73
CA SER A 195 4.33 9.87 13.68
C SER A 195 3.60 10.66 14.75
N SER A 196 4.24 11.71 15.30
CA SER A 196 3.61 12.60 16.28
C SER A 196 2.39 13.33 15.69
N LEU A 197 2.49 13.85 14.46
CA LEU A 197 1.38 14.51 13.77
C LEU A 197 0.25 13.53 13.44
N ARG A 198 0.57 12.33 12.99
CA ARG A 198 -0.38 11.25 12.73
C ARG A 198 -1.15 10.87 14.00
N ASP A 199 -0.43 10.64 15.09
CA ASP A 199 -1.03 10.23 16.35
C ASP A 199 -1.88 11.34 16.93
N ARG A 200 -1.45 12.62 16.83
CA ARG A 200 -2.26 13.79 17.17
C ARG A 200 -3.59 13.83 16.40
N LEU A 201 -3.57 13.60 15.08
CA LEU A 201 -4.77 13.54 14.25
C LEU A 201 -5.71 12.42 14.71
N ARG A 202 -5.17 11.21 14.87
CA ARG A 202 -5.90 10.04 15.35
C ARG A 202 -6.58 10.32 16.69
N ASP A 203 -5.80 10.77 17.66
CA ASP A 203 -6.28 10.92 19.04
C ASP A 203 -7.36 12.00 19.16
N ARG A 204 -7.23 13.11 18.41
CA ARG A 204 -8.26 14.14 18.35
C ARG A 204 -9.56 13.62 17.75
N ILE A 205 -9.50 12.90 16.63
CA ILE A 205 -10.69 12.33 15.97
C ILE A 205 -11.34 11.28 16.88
N MET A 206 -10.57 10.30 17.33
CA MET A 206 -11.11 9.16 18.08
C MET A 206 -11.57 9.50 19.51
N SER A 207 -11.07 10.59 20.10
CA SER A 207 -11.56 11.07 21.42
C SER A 207 -12.91 11.78 21.33
N ARG A 208 -13.34 12.19 20.15
CA ARG A 208 -14.58 12.95 19.93
C ARG A 208 -15.65 12.16 19.20
N LEU A 209 -15.25 11.24 18.34
CA LEU A 209 -16.15 10.45 17.52
C LEU A 209 -16.13 8.98 17.97
N ASP A 210 -17.28 8.47 18.34
CA ASP A 210 -17.54 7.04 18.47
C ASP A 210 -17.62 6.36 17.10
N GLU A 211 -17.82 5.05 17.03
CA GLU A 211 -18.01 4.27 15.80
C GLU A 211 -17.01 4.66 14.67
N THR A 212 -15.75 4.78 15.07
CA THR A 212 -14.63 5.19 14.21
C THR A 212 -13.54 4.14 14.30
N TYR A 213 -13.12 3.61 13.15
CA TYR A 213 -12.27 2.42 13.08
C TYR A 213 -10.99 2.68 12.29
N ILE A 214 -9.84 2.33 12.87
CA ILE A 214 -8.55 2.38 12.19
C ILE A 214 -8.40 1.14 11.31
N ASN A 215 -8.07 1.34 10.04
CA ASN A 215 -7.83 0.25 9.09
C ASN A 215 -6.36 -0.17 9.13
N GLY A 216 -6.12 -1.45 9.49
CA GLY A 216 -4.78 -2.03 9.67
C GLY A 216 -4.12 -1.69 11.01
N THR A 217 -3.00 -2.36 11.32
CA THR A 217 -2.25 -2.18 12.57
C THR A 217 -1.63 -0.79 12.69
N MET A 218 -1.53 -0.26 13.92
CA MET A 218 -0.77 0.96 14.22
C MET A 218 0.69 0.67 14.57
N GLU A 219 1.01 -0.54 15.02
CA GLU A 219 2.36 -0.94 15.45
C GLU A 219 3.32 -1.00 14.25
N HIS A 220 2.85 -1.59 13.16
CA HIS A 220 3.62 -1.74 11.93
C HIS A 220 3.06 -0.82 10.84
N ARG A 221 3.27 0.50 11.00
CA ARG A 221 2.69 1.51 10.09
C ARG A 221 3.70 2.57 9.68
N LEU A 222 3.58 3.04 8.44
CA LEU A 222 4.32 4.19 7.96
C LEU A 222 4.07 5.43 8.83
N PRO A 223 5.10 6.24 9.11
CA PRO A 223 5.00 7.40 10.01
C PRO A 223 3.88 8.38 9.67
N GLY A 224 3.74 8.71 8.38
CA GLY A 224 2.79 9.75 7.92
C GLY A 224 1.50 9.18 7.31
N ASN A 225 1.11 7.95 7.60
CA ASN A 225 -0.13 7.36 7.05
C ASN A 225 -1.14 7.08 8.17
N LEU A 226 -2.38 7.50 7.95
CA LEU A 226 -3.52 7.14 8.78
C LEU A 226 -4.71 6.83 7.87
N ASN A 227 -5.39 5.70 8.10
CA ASN A 227 -6.60 5.34 7.37
C ASN A 227 -7.69 5.02 8.40
N ILE A 228 -8.79 5.76 8.33
CA ILE A 228 -9.91 5.68 9.28
C ILE A 228 -11.22 5.53 8.51
N SER A 229 -12.07 4.60 8.96
CA SER A 229 -13.45 4.44 8.53
C SER A 229 -14.40 5.06 9.56
N PHE A 230 -15.45 5.72 9.08
CA PHE A 230 -16.46 6.37 9.91
C PHE A 230 -17.82 5.72 9.67
N ALA A 231 -18.33 4.95 10.65
CA ALA A 231 -19.64 4.31 10.52
C ALA A 231 -20.77 5.33 10.42
N TYR A 232 -21.85 4.95 9.72
CA TYR A 232 -23.07 5.74 9.54
C TYR A 232 -22.88 7.05 8.76
N VAL A 233 -21.82 7.14 7.98
CA VAL A 233 -21.49 8.30 7.15
C VAL A 233 -21.30 7.82 5.71
N GLU A 234 -21.93 8.51 4.78
CA GLU A 234 -21.72 8.27 3.36
C GLU A 234 -20.40 8.93 2.93
N GLY A 235 -19.50 8.14 2.29
CA GLY A 235 -18.11 8.55 2.03
C GLY A 235 -17.96 9.74 1.08
N GLU A 236 -18.80 9.84 0.05
CA GLU A 236 -18.76 10.97 -0.90
C GLU A 236 -19.22 12.25 -0.21
N SER A 237 -20.28 12.18 0.59
CA SER A 237 -20.77 13.31 1.37
C SER A 237 -19.73 13.81 2.36
N LEU A 238 -18.97 12.90 2.98
CA LEU A 238 -17.87 13.25 3.87
C LEU A 238 -16.76 13.98 3.11
N LEU A 239 -16.33 13.46 1.95
CA LEU A 239 -15.31 14.12 1.12
C LEU A 239 -15.77 15.50 0.62
N MET A 240 -17.03 15.63 0.23
CA MET A 240 -17.61 16.92 -0.16
C MET A 240 -17.67 17.92 1.00
N GLY A 241 -17.94 17.43 2.22
CA GLY A 241 -18.00 18.26 3.42
C GLY A 241 -16.65 18.80 3.90
N ILE A 242 -15.53 18.16 3.48
CA ILE A 242 -14.16 18.57 3.77
C ILE A 242 -13.37 18.91 2.49
N ASN A 243 -14.02 19.49 1.50
CA ASN A 243 -13.45 19.76 0.16
C ASN A 243 -12.30 20.78 0.16
N ASP A 244 -12.12 21.48 1.24
CA ASP A 244 -11.00 22.39 1.54
C ASP A 244 -9.73 21.64 2.00
N ILE A 245 -9.81 20.30 2.21
CA ILE A 245 -8.72 19.44 2.66
C ILE A 245 -8.38 18.42 1.56
N ALA A 246 -7.11 18.36 1.16
CA ALA A 246 -6.64 17.37 0.21
C ALA A 246 -6.46 15.99 0.88
N VAL A 247 -7.48 15.17 0.86
CA VAL A 247 -7.48 13.78 1.33
C VAL A 247 -7.82 12.81 0.20
N SER A 248 -7.76 11.52 0.47
CA SER A 248 -8.18 10.49 -0.48
C SER A 248 -9.16 9.54 0.18
N SER A 249 -10.22 9.16 -0.53
CA SER A 249 -10.97 7.95 -0.18
C SER A 249 -10.10 6.71 -0.36
N GLY A 250 -10.44 5.61 0.28
CA GLY A 250 -9.77 4.32 0.06
C GLY A 250 -9.81 3.84 -1.41
N SER A 251 -10.79 4.32 -2.19
CA SER A 251 -10.99 3.99 -3.60
C SER A 251 -10.25 4.91 -4.60
N ALA A 252 -9.41 5.84 -4.17
CA ALA A 252 -8.80 6.87 -5.02
C ALA A 252 -7.96 6.37 -6.21
N CYS A 253 -7.60 5.09 -6.27
CA CYS A 253 -6.93 4.49 -7.43
C CYS A 253 -7.90 3.99 -8.51
N THR A 254 -9.21 3.99 -8.25
CA THR A 254 -10.27 3.54 -9.17
C THR A 254 -11.33 4.63 -9.38
N SER A 255 -10.91 5.87 -9.53
CA SER A 255 -11.74 7.08 -9.65
C SER A 255 -12.83 7.06 -10.76
N ALA A 256 -13.04 5.93 -11.41
CA ALA A 256 -14.10 5.70 -12.38
C ALA A 256 -15.15 4.66 -11.92
N THR A 257 -14.99 4.02 -10.76
CA THR A 257 -15.93 3.02 -10.25
C THR A 257 -16.28 3.32 -8.80
N LEU A 258 -17.57 3.25 -8.47
CA LEU A 258 -18.14 3.36 -7.12
C LEU A 258 -17.78 2.17 -6.22
N GLU A 259 -16.79 1.34 -6.59
CA GLU A 259 -16.42 0.15 -5.84
C GLU A 259 -15.54 0.52 -4.63
N PRO A 260 -15.82 -0.06 -3.46
CA PRO A 260 -15.01 0.11 -2.27
C PRO A 260 -13.59 -0.44 -2.47
N SER A 261 -12.63 0.07 -1.70
CA SER A 261 -11.23 -0.37 -1.78
C SER A 261 -11.10 -1.88 -1.61
N TYR A 262 -10.45 -2.53 -2.59
CA TYR A 262 -10.12 -3.96 -2.52
C TYR A 262 -9.15 -4.26 -1.35
N VAL A 263 -8.34 -3.28 -0.93
CA VAL A 263 -7.45 -3.40 0.23
C VAL A 263 -8.28 -3.51 1.51
N LEU A 264 -9.27 -2.64 1.69
CA LEU A 264 -10.13 -2.66 2.87
C LEU A 264 -11.03 -3.91 2.88
N LYS A 265 -11.54 -4.32 1.72
CA LYS A 265 -12.26 -5.61 1.60
C LYS A 265 -11.39 -6.79 2.04
N ALA A 266 -10.10 -6.78 1.68
CA ALA A 266 -9.16 -7.84 2.07
C ALA A 266 -8.92 -7.90 3.60
N LEU A 267 -9.09 -6.79 4.32
CA LEU A 267 -9.06 -6.76 5.79
C LEU A 267 -10.33 -7.36 6.44
N GLY A 268 -11.36 -7.64 5.64
CA GLY A 268 -12.68 -8.02 6.15
C GLY A 268 -13.50 -6.83 6.64
N THR A 269 -13.13 -5.61 6.27
CA THR A 269 -13.94 -4.40 6.48
C THR A 269 -15.17 -4.51 5.59
N GLY A 270 -16.37 -4.39 6.17
CA GLY A 270 -17.62 -4.39 5.41
C GLY A 270 -17.67 -3.26 4.38
N ASP A 271 -18.50 -3.40 3.35
CA ASP A 271 -18.56 -2.44 2.23
C ASP A 271 -18.88 -1.02 2.72
N ASP A 272 -19.80 -0.85 3.66
CA ASP A 272 -20.17 0.46 4.22
C ASP A 272 -18.98 1.17 4.88
N LEU A 273 -18.22 0.49 5.72
CA LEU A 273 -17.02 1.03 6.36
C LEU A 273 -15.88 1.26 5.37
N ALA A 274 -15.78 0.44 4.33
CA ALA A 274 -14.79 0.62 3.28
C ALA A 274 -15.10 1.87 2.43
N HIS A 275 -16.39 2.15 2.15
CA HIS A 275 -16.83 3.36 1.45
C HIS A 275 -16.60 4.64 2.26
N SER A 276 -16.85 4.60 3.57
CA SER A 276 -16.70 5.75 4.46
C SER A 276 -15.27 5.97 4.96
N SER A 277 -14.28 5.29 4.36
CA SER A 277 -12.89 5.41 4.78
C SER A 277 -12.19 6.63 4.17
N ILE A 278 -11.37 7.29 4.97
CA ILE A 278 -10.46 8.36 4.52
C ILE A 278 -9.02 7.96 4.81
N ARG A 279 -8.18 8.11 3.80
CA ARG A 279 -6.73 8.05 3.95
C ARG A 279 -6.16 9.45 4.11
N PHE A 280 -5.56 9.69 5.27
CA PHE A 280 -4.79 10.89 5.58
C PHE A 280 -3.31 10.62 5.30
N GLY A 281 -2.72 11.43 4.43
CA GLY A 281 -1.30 11.37 4.12
C GLY A 281 -0.60 12.61 4.66
N ILE A 282 0.18 12.45 5.72
CA ILE A 282 0.92 13.54 6.37
C ILE A 282 2.34 13.53 5.80
N GLY A 283 2.80 14.69 5.34
CA GLY A 283 4.09 14.86 4.71
C GLY A 283 5.00 15.86 5.42
N ARG A 284 6.21 15.98 4.93
CA ARG A 284 7.32 16.80 5.44
C ARG A 284 6.92 18.22 5.84
N PHE A 285 6.02 18.84 5.10
CA PHE A 285 5.67 20.25 5.24
C PHE A 285 4.42 20.50 6.09
N ASN A 286 3.75 19.43 6.56
CA ASN A 286 2.58 19.60 7.40
C ASN A 286 2.96 20.05 8.81
N THR A 287 2.09 20.88 9.38
CA THR A 287 2.24 21.47 10.69
C THR A 287 1.19 20.93 11.68
N ALA A 288 1.43 21.09 12.97
CA ALA A 288 0.46 20.74 14.01
C ALA A 288 -0.85 21.53 13.89
N ALA A 289 -0.78 22.81 13.50
CA ALA A 289 -1.96 23.65 13.31
C ALA A 289 -2.83 23.16 12.14
N GLU A 290 -2.23 22.71 11.03
CA GLU A 290 -2.98 22.12 9.92
C GLU A 290 -3.63 20.79 10.35
N VAL A 291 -2.91 19.94 11.10
CA VAL A 291 -3.45 18.69 11.64
C VAL A 291 -4.64 18.94 12.56
N ASP A 292 -4.57 19.96 13.44
CA ASP A 292 -5.68 20.35 14.30
C ASP A 292 -6.88 20.82 13.49
N TYR A 293 -6.66 21.66 12.49
CA TYR A 293 -7.70 22.12 11.58
C TYR A 293 -8.39 20.95 10.87
N VAL A 294 -7.59 20.01 10.32
CA VAL A 294 -8.12 18.81 9.66
C VAL A 294 -8.97 17.99 10.63
N ALA A 295 -8.49 17.76 11.87
CA ALA A 295 -9.25 17.03 12.87
C ALA A 295 -10.59 17.66 13.16
N ASP A 296 -10.60 18.98 13.42
CA ASP A 296 -11.82 19.73 13.75
C ASP A 296 -12.83 19.72 12.59
N ARG A 297 -12.36 19.91 11.35
CA ARG A 297 -13.20 19.85 10.15
C ARG A 297 -13.82 18.47 9.91
N VAL A 298 -13.03 17.41 10.12
CA VAL A 298 -13.53 16.02 9.98
C VAL A 298 -14.57 15.74 11.05
N ILE A 299 -14.30 16.10 12.31
CA ILE A 299 -15.23 15.90 13.44
C ILE A 299 -16.55 16.61 13.15
N GLU A 300 -16.52 17.92 12.87
CA GLU A 300 -17.70 18.73 12.56
C GLU A 300 -18.53 18.12 11.40
N THR A 301 -17.85 17.67 10.35
CA THR A 301 -18.54 17.11 9.18
C THR A 301 -19.17 15.76 9.50
N VAL A 302 -18.45 14.87 10.20
CA VAL A 302 -18.98 13.55 10.59
C VAL A 302 -20.16 13.70 11.54
N GLU A 303 -20.07 14.56 12.57
CA GLU A 303 -21.17 14.84 13.49
C GLU A 303 -22.43 15.30 12.73
N ARG A 304 -22.28 16.29 11.84
CA ARG A 304 -23.37 16.79 11.00
C ARG A 304 -24.00 15.74 10.10
N LEU A 305 -23.18 14.89 9.46
CA LEU A 305 -23.69 13.84 8.57
C LEU A 305 -24.41 12.74 9.36
N ARG A 306 -23.93 12.41 10.56
CA ARG A 306 -24.59 11.46 11.45
C ARG A 306 -25.91 11.97 12.00
N GLU A 307 -26.07 13.29 12.26
CA GLU A 307 -27.34 13.90 12.64
C GLU A 307 -28.42 13.74 11.54
N LEU A 308 -28.00 13.61 10.29
CA LEU A 308 -28.88 13.39 9.15
C LEU A 308 -29.10 11.90 8.83
N SER A 309 -28.43 10.99 9.55
CA SER A 309 -28.46 9.56 9.28
C SER A 309 -29.46 8.82 10.16
N PRO A 310 -30.60 8.33 9.62
CA PRO A 310 -31.54 7.50 10.37
C PRO A 310 -30.88 6.25 10.97
N LEU A 311 -29.87 5.70 10.29
CA LEU A 311 -29.14 4.52 10.76
C LEU A 311 -28.34 4.80 12.04
N TYR A 312 -27.82 6.01 12.18
CA TYR A 312 -27.10 6.41 13.39
C TYR A 312 -28.05 6.61 14.57
N GLU A 313 -29.23 7.19 14.34
CA GLU A 313 -30.28 7.30 15.36
C GLU A 313 -30.72 5.91 15.86
N MET A 314 -31.03 4.99 14.94
CA MET A 314 -31.39 3.62 15.28
C MET A 314 -30.28 2.92 16.08
N ALA A 315 -29.01 3.10 15.71
CA ALA A 315 -27.89 2.54 16.45
C ALA A 315 -27.79 3.10 17.88
N LYS A 316 -28.02 4.40 18.07
CA LYS A 316 -28.07 5.05 19.40
C LYS A 316 -29.21 4.51 20.28
N GLU A 317 -30.32 4.15 19.69
CA GLU A 317 -31.46 3.51 20.37
C GLU A 317 -31.21 2.04 20.69
N GLY A 318 -30.04 1.48 20.32
CA GLY A 318 -29.66 0.09 20.57
C GLY A 318 -30.29 -0.90 19.59
N ILE A 319 -30.83 -0.43 18.48
CA ILE A 319 -31.40 -1.27 17.44
C ILE A 319 -30.25 -1.90 16.64
N ASN A 320 -30.18 -3.23 16.61
CA ASN A 320 -29.22 -3.93 15.80
C ASN A 320 -29.66 -3.89 14.32
N LEU A 321 -28.96 -3.11 13.51
CA LEU A 321 -29.29 -2.90 12.10
C LEU A 321 -29.28 -4.20 11.26
N LYS A 322 -28.59 -5.25 11.71
CA LYS A 322 -28.61 -6.57 11.05
C LYS A 322 -29.97 -7.31 11.22
N ASP A 323 -30.73 -6.94 12.22
CA ASP A 323 -32.01 -7.55 12.51
C ASP A 323 -33.19 -6.76 11.90
N VAL A 324 -32.91 -5.61 11.31
CA VAL A 324 -33.93 -4.75 10.66
C VAL A 324 -34.27 -5.31 9.27
N LYS A 325 -35.52 -5.71 9.10
CA LYS A 325 -36.06 -6.10 7.78
C LYS A 325 -36.39 -4.85 6.97
N TRP A 326 -35.55 -4.56 5.99
CA TRP A 326 -35.81 -3.45 5.08
C TRP A 326 -36.96 -3.78 4.13
N ALA A 327 -37.93 -2.86 3.99
CA ALA A 327 -39.05 -3.02 3.05
C ALA A 327 -38.54 -2.92 1.60
N GLY A 328 -37.96 -3.98 1.06
CA GLY A 328 -37.38 -4.03 -0.28
C GLY A 328 -36.79 -5.39 -0.65
N GLU A 329 -36.64 -6.31 0.29
CA GLU A 329 -36.16 -7.69 0.01
C GLU A 329 -37.30 -8.69 -0.27
N ALA A 330 -38.37 -8.21 -0.87
CA ALA A 330 -39.42 -9.06 -1.41
C ALA A 330 -39.42 -8.93 -2.93
N HIS A 331 -38.48 -9.64 -3.60
CA HIS A 331 -38.68 -10.15 -4.97
C HIS A 331 -37.61 -11.20 -5.27
#